data_7aa0a97361ab0d4cb742c272a917ed90
#
_entry.id   7aa0a97361ab0d4cb742c272a917ed90
#
_cell.length_a   1.000
_cell.length_b   1.000
_cell.length_c   1.000
_cell.angle_alpha   90.00
_cell.angle_beta   90.00
_cell.angle_gamma   90.00
#
_symmetry.space_group_name_H-M   'P 1'
#
loop_
_entity.id
_entity.type
_entity.pdbx_description
1 polymer ?
#
loop_
_entity_poly.entity_id
_entity_poly.type
_entity_poly.pdbx_seq_one_letter_code
_entity_poly.pdbx_strand_id
1 'polypeptide(L)'
;PLPREELEKAAIKVGADVPFFLHGQPRRVTGIGEVLTPAAVDLPGWWLVLVCPPVSVSTPWAYRAYDDLMAEAEKAGDKGLTNPESKDNETLLVMGKYAGTGTTFRITTENVLQIRNDLEPAVVREYPQLETIRQHLLHSGAACARMSGSGSSMFGLFSARHAAEAAAQSLESQYGKVFVLPMNAGM
;
A
#
# COMPACT_ATOMS: atom_id res chain seq x y z
N PRO A 1 26.89 19.68 -4.97
CA PRO A 1 25.89 18.66 -4.67
C PRO A 1 26.52 17.64 -3.70
N LEU A 2 25.78 17.23 -2.68
CA LEU A 2 26.24 16.19 -1.77
C LEU A 2 26.26 14.83 -2.48
N PRO A 3 27.23 13.96 -2.17
CA PRO A 3 27.21 12.58 -2.64
C PRO A 3 25.94 11.88 -2.19
N ARG A 4 25.45 10.92 -3.01
CA ARG A 4 24.17 10.22 -2.74
C ARG A 4 24.17 9.51 -1.39
N GLU A 5 25.28 8.88 -1.03
CA GLU A 5 25.42 8.20 0.27
C GLU A 5 25.26 9.14 1.47
N GLU A 6 25.71 10.38 1.35
CA GLU A 6 25.53 11.38 2.42
C GLU A 6 24.06 11.85 2.50
N LEU A 7 23.40 11.97 1.33
CA LEU A 7 21.96 12.27 1.28
C LEU A 7 21.14 11.16 1.91
N GLU A 8 21.45 9.90 1.64
CA GLU A 8 20.77 8.73 2.22
C GLU A 8 20.96 8.67 3.74
N LYS A 9 22.18 8.89 4.23
CA LYS A 9 22.47 8.99 5.67
C LYS A 9 21.72 10.15 6.35
N ALA A 10 21.56 11.27 5.67
CA ALA A 10 20.78 12.39 6.18
C ALA A 10 19.28 12.09 6.15
N ALA A 11 18.80 11.46 5.09
CA ALA A 11 17.40 11.09 4.92
C ALA A 11 16.89 10.15 6.03
N ILE A 12 17.67 9.11 6.37
CA ILE A 12 17.35 8.18 7.47
C ILE A 12 17.15 8.91 8.80
N LYS A 13 17.93 9.95 9.06
CA LYS A 13 17.80 10.76 10.29
C LYS A 13 16.51 11.59 10.34
N VAL A 14 15.94 11.90 9.18
CA VAL A 14 14.67 12.64 9.07
C VAL A 14 13.48 11.71 9.27
N GLY A 15 13.55 10.49 8.75
CA GLY A 15 12.51 9.48 8.90
C GLY A 15 12.81 8.23 8.08
N ALA A 16 12.29 7.08 8.52
CA ALA A 16 12.53 5.78 7.90
C ALA A 16 12.12 5.71 6.42
N ASP A 17 11.04 6.41 6.04
CA ASP A 17 10.51 6.41 4.67
C ASP A 17 11.22 7.41 3.73
N VAL A 18 12.02 8.35 4.28
CA VAL A 18 12.60 9.43 3.49
C VAL A 18 13.64 8.93 2.45
N PRO A 19 14.47 7.91 2.73
CA PRO A 19 15.39 7.35 1.74
C PRO A 19 14.70 6.84 0.48
N PHE A 20 13.49 6.30 0.59
CA PHE A 20 12.70 5.82 -0.55
C PHE A 20 12.50 6.90 -1.60
N PHE A 21 12.18 8.13 -1.19
CA PHE A 21 11.92 9.25 -2.11
C PHE A 21 13.15 9.75 -2.86
N LEU A 22 14.35 9.40 -2.43
CA LEU A 22 15.58 9.72 -3.15
C LEU A 22 15.76 8.89 -4.43
N HIS A 23 15.09 7.73 -4.51
CA HIS A 23 15.31 6.79 -5.62
C HIS A 23 14.46 7.07 -6.86
N GLY A 24 13.27 7.65 -6.70
CA GLY A 24 12.36 7.95 -7.82
C GLY A 24 11.89 6.73 -8.63
N GLN A 25 12.12 5.52 -8.11
CA GLN A 25 11.77 4.25 -8.76
C GLN A 25 11.15 3.29 -7.73
N PRO A 26 10.30 2.34 -8.15
CA PRO A 26 9.74 1.35 -7.24
C PRO A 26 10.83 0.60 -6.47
N ARG A 27 10.60 0.42 -5.19
CA ARG A 27 11.52 -0.30 -4.28
C ARG A 27 10.73 -1.20 -3.36
N ARG A 28 11.29 -2.36 -3.08
CA ARG A 28 10.90 -3.15 -1.92
C ARG A 28 11.65 -2.61 -0.70
N VAL A 29 10.91 -2.31 0.34
CA VAL A 29 11.44 -1.78 1.60
C VAL A 29 11.31 -2.86 2.65
N THR A 30 12.40 -3.15 3.38
CA THR A 30 12.43 -4.13 4.48
C THR A 30 13.19 -3.56 5.67
N GLY A 31 13.21 -4.32 6.78
CA GLY A 31 13.74 -3.81 8.04
C GLY A 31 12.78 -2.79 8.66
N ILE A 32 13.30 -1.73 9.24
CA ILE A 32 12.53 -0.57 9.74
C ILE A 32 12.35 0.53 8.67
N GLY A 33 12.67 0.23 7.39
CA GLY A 33 12.60 1.18 6.27
C GLY A 33 13.94 1.48 5.59
N GLU A 34 15.04 0.94 6.13
CA GLU A 34 16.39 1.23 5.68
C GLU A 34 16.90 0.34 4.56
N VAL A 35 16.31 -0.85 4.37
CA VAL A 35 16.75 -1.78 3.33
C VAL A 35 15.89 -1.59 2.09
N LEU A 36 16.47 -0.99 1.06
CA LEU A 36 15.81 -0.68 -0.21
C LEU A 36 16.36 -1.57 -1.32
N THR A 37 15.54 -2.50 -1.82
CA THR A 37 15.89 -3.33 -2.97
C THR A 37 15.09 -2.94 -4.21
N PRO A 38 15.64 -3.03 -5.43
CA PRO A 38 14.89 -2.74 -6.64
C PRO A 38 13.61 -3.57 -6.74
N ALA A 39 12.52 -2.92 -7.15
CA ALA A 39 11.27 -3.57 -7.49
C ALA A 39 10.85 -3.15 -8.90
N ALA A 40 10.14 -4.02 -9.60
CA ALA A 40 9.56 -3.71 -10.89
C ALA A 40 8.03 -3.73 -10.79
N VAL A 41 7.38 -2.74 -11.38
CA VAL A 41 5.94 -2.69 -11.56
C VAL A 41 5.67 -2.82 -13.05
N ASP A 42 5.12 -3.96 -13.45
CA ASP A 42 4.84 -4.31 -14.84
C ASP A 42 3.32 -4.42 -15.03
N LEU A 43 2.68 -3.27 -15.09
CA LEU A 43 1.24 -3.10 -15.26
C LEU A 43 0.95 -2.17 -16.45
N PRO A 44 1.33 -2.56 -17.68
CA PRO A 44 1.16 -1.71 -18.85
C PRO A 44 -0.33 -1.45 -19.11
N GLY A 45 -0.67 -0.17 -19.30
CA GLY A 45 -2.04 0.25 -19.57
C GLY A 45 -2.96 0.29 -18.34
N TRP A 46 -2.45 -0.03 -17.15
CA TRP A 46 -3.21 0.08 -15.92
C TRP A 46 -3.21 1.50 -15.36
N TRP A 47 -4.21 1.77 -14.53
CA TRP A 47 -4.47 3.06 -13.91
C TRP A 47 -4.69 2.90 -12.43
N LEU A 48 -4.14 3.82 -11.66
CA LEU A 48 -4.36 3.91 -10.22
C LEU A 48 -5.31 5.08 -9.95
N VAL A 49 -6.37 4.81 -9.19
CA VAL A 49 -7.22 5.84 -8.58
C VAL A 49 -6.83 5.94 -7.12
N LEU A 50 -6.35 7.09 -6.68
CA LEU A 50 -5.99 7.37 -5.29
C LEU A 50 -7.04 8.30 -4.69
N VAL A 51 -7.69 7.87 -3.63
CA VAL A 51 -8.67 8.64 -2.85
C VAL A 51 -8.03 9.07 -1.55
N CYS A 52 -8.04 10.38 -1.28
CA CYS A 52 -7.53 10.97 -0.05
C CYS A 52 -8.72 11.53 0.75
N PRO A 53 -9.39 10.72 1.58
CA PRO A 53 -10.52 11.19 2.37
C PRO A 53 -10.07 12.17 3.46
N PRO A 54 -10.95 13.06 3.93
CA PRO A 54 -10.64 14.04 4.99
C PRO A 54 -10.62 13.38 6.38
N VAL A 55 -9.87 12.28 6.50
CA VAL A 55 -9.70 11.51 7.73
C VAL A 55 -8.22 11.43 8.03
N SER A 56 -7.84 11.76 9.26
CA SER A 56 -6.45 11.66 9.70
C SER A 56 -6.28 10.40 10.56
N VAL A 57 -5.40 9.51 10.13
CA VAL A 57 -5.00 8.31 10.87
C VAL A 57 -3.59 8.50 11.40
N SER A 58 -3.40 8.36 12.69
CA SER A 58 -2.08 8.39 13.30
C SER A 58 -1.33 7.10 13.02
N THR A 59 -0.17 7.17 12.35
CA THR A 59 0.67 5.99 12.08
C THR A 59 1.01 5.19 13.35
N PRO A 60 1.46 5.80 14.45
CA PRO A 60 1.70 5.06 15.70
C PRO A 60 0.45 4.40 16.27
N TRP A 61 -0.74 5.01 16.07
CA TRP A 61 -1.99 4.40 16.48
C TRP A 61 -2.34 3.19 15.60
N ALA A 62 -2.18 3.29 14.28
CA ALA A 62 -2.48 2.19 13.37
C ALA A 62 -1.68 0.92 13.68
N TYR A 63 -0.39 1.07 14.00
CA TYR A 63 0.44 -0.06 14.44
C TYR A 63 -0.03 -0.66 15.77
N ARG A 64 -0.35 0.17 16.77
CA ARG A 64 -0.89 -0.34 18.04
C ARG A 64 -2.23 -1.07 17.85
N ALA A 65 -3.13 -0.51 17.02
CA ALA A 65 -4.42 -1.14 16.72
C ALA A 65 -4.24 -2.50 16.01
N TYR A 66 -3.22 -2.61 15.15
CA TYR A 66 -2.85 -3.88 14.53
C TYR A 66 -2.34 -4.89 15.57
N ASP A 67 -1.43 -4.48 16.46
CA ASP A 67 -0.91 -5.35 17.52
C ASP A 67 -2.04 -5.85 18.43
N ASP A 68 -2.97 -4.98 18.80
CA ASP A 68 -4.15 -5.34 19.60
C ASP A 68 -5.05 -6.34 18.86
N LEU A 69 -5.30 -6.12 17.57
CA LEU A 69 -6.08 -7.03 16.72
C LEU A 69 -5.42 -8.41 16.62
N MET A 70 -4.09 -8.47 16.48
CA MET A 70 -3.35 -9.72 16.43
C MET A 70 -3.40 -10.47 17.78
N ALA A 71 -3.30 -9.76 18.90
CA ALA A 71 -3.43 -10.35 20.23
C ALA A 71 -4.85 -10.89 20.50
N GLU A 72 -5.90 -10.20 20.00
CA GLU A 72 -7.28 -10.69 20.05
C GLU A 72 -7.44 -12.00 19.24
N ALA A 73 -6.92 -12.03 18.02
CA ALA A 73 -6.99 -13.19 17.12
C ALA A 73 -6.24 -14.41 17.69
N GLU A 74 -5.07 -14.20 18.28
CA GLU A 74 -4.30 -15.26 18.92
C GLU A 74 -5.07 -15.88 20.11
N LYS A 75 -5.67 -15.05 20.95
CA LYS A 75 -6.50 -15.51 22.08
C LYS A 75 -7.75 -16.27 21.60
N ALA A 76 -8.31 -15.88 20.48
CA ALA A 76 -9.47 -16.54 19.86
C ALA A 76 -9.11 -17.84 19.12
N GLY A 77 -7.81 -18.14 18.92
CA GLY A 77 -7.33 -19.26 18.14
C GLY A 77 -7.58 -19.11 16.64
N ASP A 78 -7.79 -17.89 16.17
CA ASP A 78 -8.04 -17.58 14.77
C ASP A 78 -6.72 -17.55 13.99
N LYS A 79 -6.41 -18.67 13.33
CA LYS A 79 -5.22 -18.82 12.48
C LYS A 79 -5.33 -18.07 11.14
N GLY A 80 -6.46 -17.52 10.80
CA GLY A 80 -6.69 -16.80 9.54
C GLY A 80 -6.07 -15.40 9.54
N LEU A 81 -6.06 -14.74 10.69
CA LEU A 81 -5.45 -13.43 10.89
C LEU A 81 -3.97 -13.53 11.28
N THR A 82 -3.61 -14.58 12.03
CA THR A 82 -2.21 -14.84 12.38
C THR A 82 -1.53 -15.60 11.26
N ASN A 83 -0.84 -14.90 10.37
CA ASN A 83 0.01 -15.58 9.39
C ASN A 83 1.34 -15.95 10.06
N PRO A 84 1.63 -17.26 10.30
CA PRO A 84 2.86 -17.69 10.98
C PRO A 84 4.15 -17.40 10.18
N GLU A 85 4.02 -16.93 8.94
CA GLU A 85 5.16 -16.60 8.08
C GLU A 85 5.54 -15.12 8.10
N SER A 86 4.81 -14.27 8.84
CA SER A 86 5.18 -12.86 9.09
C SER A 86 6.11 -12.68 10.29
N LYS A 87 6.80 -13.75 10.75
CA LYS A 87 7.77 -13.66 11.86
C LYS A 87 9.03 -12.87 11.53
N ASP A 88 9.29 -12.62 10.27
CA ASP A 88 10.24 -11.59 9.89
C ASP A 88 9.50 -10.26 9.91
N ASN A 89 10.00 -9.28 10.64
CA ASN A 89 9.49 -7.90 10.78
C ASN A 89 9.42 -7.17 9.43
N GLU A 90 8.91 -7.84 8.41
CA GLU A 90 8.58 -7.27 7.13
C GLU A 90 7.24 -6.57 7.29
N THR A 91 7.29 -5.29 7.67
CA THR A 91 6.18 -4.37 7.41
C THR A 91 6.03 -4.34 5.89
N LEU A 92 5.30 -5.33 5.39
CA LEU A 92 5.06 -5.47 3.98
C LEU A 92 4.04 -4.40 3.59
N LEU A 93 4.53 -3.22 3.32
CA LEU A 93 3.86 -2.31 2.42
C LEU A 93 3.79 -3.06 1.11
N VAL A 94 2.70 -3.84 0.97
CA VAL A 94 2.34 -4.56 -0.24
C VAL A 94 3.20 -5.76 -0.54
N MET A 95 2.60 -6.92 -0.53
CA MET A 95 2.78 -7.94 -1.57
C MET A 95 3.04 -9.32 -1.06
N GLY A 96 2.05 -10.15 -1.37
CA GLY A 96 2.02 -11.57 -1.19
C GLY A 96 3.35 -12.30 -1.38
N LYS A 97 3.44 -13.49 -0.79
CA LYS A 97 4.54 -14.42 -0.97
C LYS A 97 4.99 -14.46 -2.43
N TYR A 98 6.19 -14.00 -2.67
CA TYR A 98 6.92 -14.30 -3.88
C TYR A 98 8.03 -15.30 -3.56
N ALA A 99 7.73 -16.57 -3.82
CA ALA A 99 8.75 -17.58 -4.03
C ALA A 99 9.44 -17.32 -5.37
N GLY A 100 10.35 -16.37 -5.40
CA GLY A 100 11.22 -16.11 -6.54
C GLY A 100 12.65 -16.06 -6.06
N THR A 101 13.48 -16.99 -6.53
CA THR A 101 14.92 -17.00 -6.29
C THR A 101 15.69 -15.89 -7.02
N GLY A 102 14.97 -14.87 -7.49
CA GLY A 102 15.51 -13.71 -8.21
C GLY A 102 15.66 -12.47 -7.34
N THR A 103 16.68 -11.69 -7.61
CA THR A 103 17.06 -10.48 -6.87
C THR A 103 16.12 -9.29 -7.06
N THR A 104 15.09 -9.37 -7.89
CA THR A 104 14.15 -8.28 -8.17
C THR A 104 12.72 -8.68 -7.88
N PHE A 105 12.08 -7.96 -6.97
CA PHE A 105 10.66 -8.09 -6.70
C PHE A 105 9.84 -7.51 -7.86
N ARG A 106 8.80 -8.23 -8.33
CA ARG A 106 8.00 -7.80 -9.49
C ARG A 106 6.50 -7.86 -9.22
N ILE A 107 5.81 -6.76 -9.51
CA ILE A 107 4.34 -6.71 -9.57
C ILE A 107 3.92 -6.84 -11.03
N THR A 108 3.01 -7.78 -11.30
CA THR A 108 2.48 -8.06 -12.62
C THR A 108 0.94 -8.14 -12.56
N THR A 109 0.31 -8.23 -13.70
CA THR A 109 -1.15 -8.46 -13.79
C THR A 109 -1.60 -9.77 -13.15
N GLU A 110 -0.71 -10.76 -13.02
CA GLU A 110 -1.02 -12.06 -12.41
C GLU A 110 -1.09 -11.99 -10.89
N ASN A 111 -0.30 -11.10 -10.28
CA ASN A 111 -0.15 -11.03 -8.84
C ASN A 111 -0.70 -9.75 -8.19
N VAL A 112 -1.10 -8.78 -9.00
CA VAL A 112 -1.65 -7.51 -8.53
C VAL A 112 -2.88 -7.66 -7.62
N LEU A 113 -3.65 -8.74 -7.79
CA LEU A 113 -4.81 -9.03 -6.95
C LEU A 113 -4.43 -9.54 -5.54
N GLN A 114 -3.17 -9.95 -5.35
CA GLN A 114 -2.65 -10.43 -4.06
C GLN A 114 -2.10 -9.30 -3.18
N ILE A 115 -2.15 -8.06 -3.67
CA ILE A 115 -1.78 -6.88 -2.89
C ILE A 115 -2.65 -6.82 -1.63
N ARG A 116 -2.01 -6.71 -0.47
CA ARG A 116 -2.66 -6.57 0.82
C ARG A 116 -1.97 -5.50 1.66
N ASN A 117 -2.67 -5.03 2.67
CA ASN A 117 -2.14 -4.16 3.69
C ASN A 117 -2.56 -4.71 5.05
N ASP A 118 -1.62 -5.15 5.84
CA ASP A 118 -1.90 -5.82 7.11
C ASP A 118 -2.45 -4.86 8.18
N LEU A 119 -2.21 -3.55 8.04
CA LEU A 119 -2.82 -2.52 8.90
C LEU A 119 -4.30 -2.25 8.55
N GLU A 120 -4.72 -2.54 7.30
CA GLU A 120 -6.06 -2.20 6.79
C GLU A 120 -7.19 -2.74 7.68
N PRO A 121 -7.21 -4.01 8.13
CA PRO A 121 -8.30 -4.54 8.95
C PRO A 121 -8.48 -3.79 10.28
N ALA A 122 -7.37 -3.45 10.94
CA ALA A 122 -7.40 -2.73 12.20
C ALA A 122 -7.88 -1.29 12.02
N VAL A 123 -7.41 -0.61 10.96
CA VAL A 123 -7.80 0.77 10.66
C VAL A 123 -9.24 0.86 10.21
N VAL A 124 -9.70 -0.05 9.35
CA VAL A 124 -11.08 -0.09 8.86
C VAL A 124 -12.09 -0.36 9.99
N ARG A 125 -11.71 -1.14 10.99
CA ARG A 125 -12.54 -1.40 12.18
C ARG A 125 -12.90 -0.09 12.91
N GLU A 126 -11.97 0.85 13.01
CA GLU A 126 -12.18 2.15 13.65
C GLU A 126 -12.74 3.21 12.69
N TYR A 127 -12.38 3.11 11.41
CA TYR A 127 -12.78 4.05 10.37
C TYR A 127 -13.59 3.33 9.26
N PRO A 128 -14.85 2.90 9.53
CA PRO A 128 -15.63 2.08 8.59
C PRO A 128 -15.89 2.76 7.24
N GLN A 129 -15.82 4.09 7.16
CA GLN A 129 -15.94 4.83 5.91
C GLN A 129 -14.84 4.46 4.89
N LEU A 130 -13.69 3.95 5.33
CA LEU A 130 -12.63 3.47 4.44
C LEU A 130 -13.06 2.19 3.71
N GLU A 131 -13.79 1.31 4.39
CA GLU A 131 -14.40 0.14 3.74
C GLU A 131 -15.43 0.56 2.70
N THR A 132 -16.22 1.60 2.98
CA THR A 132 -17.18 2.15 2.00
C THR A 132 -16.46 2.64 0.74
N ILE A 133 -15.34 3.35 0.90
CA ILE A 133 -14.51 3.79 -0.23
C ILE A 133 -13.95 2.58 -0.98
N ARG A 134 -13.44 1.56 -0.28
CA ARG A 134 -12.92 0.33 -0.88
C ARG A 134 -13.97 -0.37 -1.73
N GLN A 135 -15.17 -0.52 -1.19
CA GLN A 135 -16.29 -1.14 -1.91
C GLN A 135 -16.71 -0.29 -3.12
N HIS A 136 -16.72 1.04 -2.99
CA HIS A 136 -17.03 1.91 -4.12
C HIS A 136 -16.01 1.75 -5.26
N LEU A 137 -14.71 1.72 -4.95
CA LEU A 137 -13.66 1.45 -5.94
C LEU A 137 -13.89 0.11 -6.65
N LEU A 138 -14.16 -0.97 -5.91
CA LEU A 138 -14.41 -2.30 -6.46
C LEU A 138 -15.66 -2.33 -7.34
N HIS A 139 -16.79 -1.76 -6.89
CA HIS A 139 -18.01 -1.68 -7.68
C HIS A 139 -17.86 -0.82 -8.94
N SER A 140 -16.95 0.14 -8.94
CA SER A 140 -16.59 0.96 -10.11
C SER A 140 -15.65 0.24 -11.08
N GLY A 141 -15.30 -1.02 -10.83
CA GLY A 141 -14.50 -1.85 -11.73
C GLY A 141 -13.01 -1.91 -11.40
N ALA A 142 -12.59 -1.48 -10.21
CA ALA A 142 -11.22 -1.73 -9.77
C ALA A 142 -10.97 -3.24 -9.62
N ALA A 143 -9.87 -3.74 -10.19
CA ALA A 143 -9.46 -5.12 -10.04
C ALA A 143 -9.04 -5.45 -8.60
N CYS A 144 -8.45 -4.47 -7.90
CA CYS A 144 -8.25 -4.52 -6.47
C CYS A 144 -8.36 -3.11 -5.87
N ALA A 145 -8.72 -3.03 -4.60
CA ALA A 145 -8.73 -1.78 -3.84
C ALA A 145 -8.20 -2.03 -2.43
N ARG A 146 -7.31 -1.15 -1.95
CA ARG A 146 -6.63 -1.28 -0.65
C ARG A 146 -6.33 0.09 -0.05
N MET A 147 -6.08 0.07 1.24
CA MET A 147 -5.52 1.20 1.97
C MET A 147 -4.03 1.35 1.66
N SER A 148 -3.55 2.58 1.56
CA SER A 148 -2.14 2.92 1.38
C SER A 148 -1.47 3.23 2.71
N GLY A 149 -0.40 2.51 3.03
CA GLY A 149 0.36 2.70 4.27
C GLY A 149 -0.52 2.55 5.51
N SER A 150 -0.35 3.43 6.48
CA SER A 150 -1.17 3.47 7.70
C SER A 150 -2.57 4.08 7.49
N GLY A 151 -2.91 4.47 6.25
CA GLY A 151 -4.17 5.13 5.92
C GLY A 151 -4.05 6.67 6.09
N SER A 152 -5.06 7.39 5.87
CA SER A 152 -6.43 7.03 5.43
C SER A 152 -6.59 6.86 3.90
N SER A 153 -5.56 7.17 3.12
CA SER A 153 -5.65 7.08 1.67
C SER A 153 -5.99 5.68 1.20
N MET A 154 -6.91 5.59 0.24
CA MET A 154 -7.34 4.35 -0.40
C MET A 154 -6.97 4.39 -1.88
N PHE A 155 -6.57 3.25 -2.45
CA PHE A 155 -6.34 3.18 -3.88
C PHE A 155 -7.08 2.03 -4.53
N GLY A 156 -7.40 2.18 -5.81
CA GLY A 156 -7.93 1.12 -6.68
C GLY A 156 -7.12 1.04 -7.96
N LEU A 157 -6.92 -0.18 -8.46
CA LEU A 157 -6.22 -0.43 -9.72
C LEU A 157 -7.20 -0.86 -10.80
N PHE A 158 -7.13 -0.19 -11.94
CA PHE A 158 -8.03 -0.34 -13.08
C PHE A 158 -7.24 -0.74 -14.32
N SER A 159 -7.76 -1.69 -15.09
CA SER A 159 -7.17 -2.09 -16.38
C SER A 159 -7.57 -1.17 -17.55
N ALA A 160 -8.49 -0.22 -17.32
CA ALA A 160 -8.98 0.68 -18.34
C ALA A 160 -9.06 2.12 -17.83
N ARG A 161 -8.53 3.06 -18.63
CA ARG A 161 -8.50 4.49 -18.31
C ARG A 161 -9.89 5.07 -18.04
N HIS A 162 -10.84 4.80 -18.94
CA HIS A 162 -12.18 5.36 -18.83
C HIS A 162 -12.90 4.92 -17.55
N ALA A 163 -12.67 3.68 -17.09
CA ALA A 163 -13.23 3.17 -15.85
C ALA A 163 -12.62 3.88 -14.64
N ALA A 164 -11.30 4.10 -14.64
CA ALA A 164 -10.60 4.84 -13.60
C ALA A 164 -11.08 6.29 -13.50
N GLU A 165 -11.25 6.98 -14.66
CA GLU A 165 -11.74 8.36 -14.69
C GLU A 165 -13.20 8.48 -14.21
N ALA A 166 -14.08 7.55 -14.62
CA ALA A 166 -15.46 7.51 -14.17
C ALA A 166 -15.56 7.25 -12.65
N ALA A 167 -14.76 6.31 -12.14
CA ALA A 167 -14.68 6.03 -10.71
C ALA A 167 -14.20 7.26 -9.93
N ALA A 168 -13.15 7.93 -10.41
CA ALA A 168 -12.61 9.11 -9.76
C ALA A 168 -13.65 10.24 -9.68
N GLN A 169 -14.35 10.51 -10.76
CA GLN A 169 -15.40 11.53 -10.80
C GLN A 169 -16.52 11.27 -9.77
N SER A 170 -16.94 10.01 -9.64
CA SER A 170 -17.95 9.60 -8.66
C SER A 170 -17.44 9.73 -7.21
N LEU A 171 -16.19 9.36 -6.97
CA LEU A 171 -15.59 9.35 -5.63
C LEU A 171 -15.24 10.76 -5.14
N GLU A 172 -14.77 11.65 -6.03
CA GLU A 172 -14.35 13.00 -5.66
C GLU A 172 -15.49 13.82 -5.04
N SER A 173 -16.71 13.64 -5.54
CA SER A 173 -17.90 14.34 -5.02
C SER A 173 -18.29 13.92 -3.59
N GLN A 174 -17.84 12.75 -3.13
CA GLN A 174 -18.26 12.13 -1.88
C GLN A 174 -17.15 12.06 -0.82
N TYR A 175 -15.88 11.84 -1.24
CA TYR A 175 -14.82 11.44 -0.31
C TYR A 175 -13.61 12.38 -0.29
N GLY A 176 -13.60 13.47 -1.05
CA GLY A 176 -12.52 14.45 -1.04
C GLY A 176 -11.61 14.35 -2.26
N LYS A 177 -10.31 14.58 -2.08
CA LYS A 177 -9.38 14.63 -3.22
C LYS A 177 -9.17 13.25 -3.84
N VAL A 178 -9.30 13.18 -5.18
CA VAL A 178 -9.07 11.97 -5.95
C VAL A 178 -8.08 12.26 -7.07
N PHE A 179 -7.15 11.33 -7.29
CA PHE A 179 -6.16 11.41 -8.36
C PHE A 179 -6.25 10.17 -9.24
N VAL A 180 -6.06 10.36 -10.55
CA VAL A 180 -5.96 9.27 -11.53
C VAL A 180 -4.55 9.30 -12.12
N LEU A 181 -3.82 8.20 -11.96
CA LEU A 181 -2.41 8.09 -12.33
C LEU A 181 -2.20 6.88 -13.25
N PRO A 182 -1.47 7.02 -14.37
CA PRO A 182 -1.10 5.85 -15.17
C PRO A 182 -0.05 5.01 -14.44
N MET A 183 -0.20 3.70 -14.49
CA MET A 183 0.79 2.75 -13.99
C MET A 183 1.78 2.44 -15.12
N ASN A 184 2.64 3.39 -15.44
CA ASN A 184 3.66 3.17 -16.45
C ASN A 184 4.72 2.21 -15.91
N ALA A 185 5.11 1.22 -16.72
CA ALA A 185 6.36 0.49 -16.50
C ALA A 185 7.47 1.54 -16.40
N GLY A 186 8.24 1.52 -15.32
CA GLY A 186 9.15 2.59 -14.95
C GLY A 186 10.00 3.07 -16.12
N MET A 187 10.03 4.40 -16.27
CA MET A 187 11.08 5.07 -17.05
C MET A 187 12.42 4.87 -16.38
#